data_733f58afde9b34b90280884fb16ff604
#
_entry.id   733f58afde9b34b90280884fb16ff604
#
_cell.length_a   1.000
_cell.length_b   1.000
_cell.length_c   1.000
_cell.angle_alpha   90.00
_cell.angle_beta   90.00
_cell.angle_gamma   90.00
#
_symmetry.space_group_name_H-M   'P 1'
#
loop_
_entity.id
_entity.type
_entity.pdbx_description
1 polymer ?
#
loop_
_entity_poly.entity_id
_entity_poly.type
_entity_poly.pdbx_seq_one_letter_code
_entity_poly.pdbx_strand_id
1 'polypeptide(L)'
;STAMKDSIVYKDKIVIHGEDKLLFNMSFSEAIVAYQLQIDVPFTLQRFDSVLATKLDGMSFTTGLVTPRDSLYQWVETVERLGSDLHPVIRLVYPYNPLKRELVQVDVQVMPHTLLLRMGWQLLGSLVLILLLSVCLLFQIKTILKQHRVDELRKSFVNTMIHELKRPVQALKMCVSFLNDKTMRTDEQAMDEVVRDSVSELDNLSAYLRKLRDMTRADDEQTQLSLSTFDLKPVVEKLIRLQHAPGGKQVSFETHFTDNLLVTADPVHMANIISNLMENAVKYSGSSVSIRVECRLHGHELTLKVSDDGIGIPVSEQGRVFDKFYRSSNLPDRSLPGIGLGLSYVKLLVEAHRGTVFLTSQIGRGTTVEITIPQ
;
A
#
# COMPACT_ATOMS: atom_id res chain seq x y z
N SER A 1 54.53 -57.92 -33.01
CA SER A 1 53.63 -59.06 -33.25
C SER A 1 53.53 -60.04 -32.06
N THR A 2 54.24 -59.79 -30.97
CA THR A 2 54.25 -60.70 -29.80
C THR A 2 53.23 -60.31 -28.71
N ALA A 3 52.71 -59.13 -28.77
CA ALA A 3 51.77 -58.64 -27.73
C ALA A 3 50.28 -59.02 -27.98
N MET A 4 50.01 -59.69 -29.12
CA MET A 4 48.62 -60.02 -29.48
C MET A 4 48.22 -61.46 -29.15
N LYS A 5 49.11 -62.27 -28.60
CA LYS A 5 48.84 -63.69 -28.34
C LYS A 5 48.02 -63.99 -27.10
N ASP A 6 47.92 -63.04 -26.15
CA ASP A 6 47.24 -63.24 -24.89
C ASP A 6 45.96 -62.38 -24.71
N SER A 7 45.35 -61.98 -25.80
CA SER A 7 44.11 -61.21 -25.77
C SER A 7 42.88 -62.08 -26.10
N ILE A 8 41.94 -62.15 -25.20
CA ILE A 8 40.64 -62.82 -25.40
C ILE A 8 39.58 -61.76 -25.66
N VAL A 9 38.95 -61.80 -26.82
CA VAL A 9 37.82 -60.93 -27.17
C VAL A 9 36.51 -61.55 -26.57
N TYR A 10 35.94 -60.89 -25.63
CA TYR A 10 34.67 -61.32 -25.04
C TYR A 10 33.61 -60.24 -25.20
N LYS A 11 32.54 -60.50 -26.00
CA LYS A 11 31.44 -59.59 -26.27
C LYS A 11 31.86 -58.16 -26.64
N ASP A 12 32.61 -57.99 -27.71
CA ASP A 12 33.11 -56.71 -28.26
C ASP A 12 34.02 -55.89 -27.32
N LYS A 13 34.58 -56.52 -26.29
CA LYS A 13 35.60 -55.94 -25.38
C LYS A 13 36.90 -56.66 -25.48
N ILE A 14 38.02 -55.94 -25.59
CA ILE A 14 39.34 -56.52 -25.52
C ILE A 14 39.74 -56.64 -24.03
N VAL A 15 39.98 -57.86 -23.60
CA VAL A 15 40.61 -58.15 -22.31
C VAL A 15 42.06 -58.48 -22.59
N ILE A 16 42.98 -57.58 -22.30
CA ILE A 16 44.42 -57.82 -22.40
C ILE A 16 44.86 -58.49 -21.09
N HIS A 17 45.28 -59.75 -21.20
CA HIS A 17 45.89 -60.50 -20.08
C HIS A 17 47.40 -60.28 -20.13
N GLY A 18 47.93 -59.40 -19.26
CA GLY A 18 49.33 -59.37 -18.89
C GLY A 18 49.46 -60.00 -17.49
N GLU A 19 50.66 -60.12 -16.93
CA GLU A 19 50.91 -60.64 -15.59
C GLU A 19 50.08 -59.91 -14.52
N ASP A 20 49.55 -58.75 -14.84
CA ASP A 20 48.52 -58.01 -14.05
C ASP A 20 47.23 -57.92 -14.85
N LYS A 21 46.15 -58.50 -14.28
CA LYS A 21 44.82 -58.53 -14.86
C LYS A 21 44.21 -57.13 -14.95
N LEU A 22 44.47 -56.42 -16.07
CA LEU A 22 43.82 -55.15 -16.33
C LEU A 22 42.63 -55.34 -17.30
N LEU A 23 41.44 -55.08 -16.80
CA LEU A 23 40.19 -55.08 -17.55
C LEU A 23 40.05 -53.75 -18.28
N PHE A 24 40.19 -53.73 -19.57
CA PHE A 24 39.87 -52.56 -20.40
C PHE A 24 38.38 -52.54 -20.73
N ASN A 25 37.74 -51.45 -20.46
CA ASN A 25 36.34 -51.24 -20.82
C ASN A 25 36.20 -50.46 -22.12
N MET A 26 37.04 -50.79 -23.12
CA MET A 26 37.01 -50.21 -24.45
C MET A 26 36.56 -51.25 -25.48
N SER A 27 35.81 -50.80 -26.49
CA SER A 27 35.50 -51.67 -27.62
C SER A 27 36.76 -51.89 -28.50
N PHE A 28 36.78 -53.00 -29.23
CA PHE A 28 37.91 -53.33 -30.11
C PHE A 28 38.19 -52.23 -31.13
N SER A 29 37.15 -51.61 -31.67
CA SER A 29 37.25 -50.46 -32.61
C SER A 29 37.87 -49.23 -31.97
N GLU A 30 37.52 -48.89 -30.75
CA GLU A 30 38.11 -47.80 -29.99
C GLU A 30 39.58 -48.01 -29.69
N ALA A 31 39.96 -49.24 -29.34
CA ALA A 31 41.36 -49.59 -29.09
C ALA A 31 42.21 -49.50 -30.36
N ILE A 32 41.72 -49.95 -31.52
CA ILE A 32 42.41 -49.81 -32.83
C ILE A 32 42.56 -48.35 -33.19
N VAL A 33 41.52 -47.56 -33.06
CA VAL A 33 41.56 -46.11 -33.36
C VAL A 33 42.56 -45.41 -32.43
N ALA A 34 42.56 -45.70 -31.14
CA ALA A 34 43.52 -45.15 -30.20
C ALA A 34 44.97 -45.55 -30.54
N TYR A 35 45.19 -46.78 -30.98
CA TYR A 35 46.50 -47.25 -31.41
C TYR A 35 46.99 -46.56 -32.70
N GLN A 36 46.13 -46.42 -33.71
CA GLN A 36 46.45 -45.71 -34.95
C GLN A 36 46.73 -44.23 -34.69
N LEU A 37 45.92 -43.57 -33.92
CA LEU A 37 46.14 -42.18 -33.51
C LEU A 37 47.47 -41.94 -32.85
N GLN A 38 47.97 -42.90 -32.04
CA GLN A 38 49.25 -42.78 -31.38
C GLN A 38 50.46 -42.91 -32.35
N ILE A 39 50.31 -43.67 -33.44
CA ILE A 39 51.31 -43.80 -34.49
C ILE A 39 51.35 -42.54 -35.36
N ASP A 40 50.21 -42.08 -35.78
CA ASP A 40 50.10 -40.97 -36.71
C ASP A 40 50.31 -39.59 -36.05
N VAL A 41 49.90 -39.45 -34.81
CA VAL A 41 50.02 -38.22 -34.01
C VAL A 41 50.44 -38.55 -32.57
N PRO A 42 51.74 -38.67 -32.31
CA PRO A 42 52.23 -38.98 -30.99
C PRO A 42 51.80 -37.92 -29.97
N PHE A 43 51.25 -38.35 -28.84
CA PHE A 43 50.85 -37.48 -27.77
C PHE A 43 52.08 -36.78 -27.17
N THR A 44 52.03 -35.46 -27.13
CA THR A 44 53.06 -34.68 -26.43
C THR A 44 52.35 -33.74 -25.44
N LEU A 45 52.86 -33.74 -24.20
CA LEU A 45 52.28 -32.94 -23.12
C LEU A 45 52.19 -31.42 -23.51
N GLN A 46 53.26 -30.92 -24.17
CA GLN A 46 53.30 -29.52 -24.63
C GLN A 46 52.16 -29.17 -25.59
N ARG A 47 51.82 -30.05 -26.54
CA ARG A 47 50.72 -29.85 -27.48
C ARG A 47 49.37 -29.94 -26.76
N PHE A 48 49.25 -30.83 -25.83
CA PHE A 48 48.06 -30.96 -24.99
C PHE A 48 47.84 -29.67 -24.15
N ASP A 49 48.92 -29.19 -23.50
CA ASP A 49 48.87 -27.95 -22.71
C ASP A 49 48.45 -26.73 -23.54
N SER A 50 48.97 -26.62 -24.80
CA SER A 50 48.59 -25.51 -25.66
C SER A 50 47.12 -25.51 -26.06
N VAL A 51 46.54 -26.68 -26.33
CA VAL A 51 45.13 -26.86 -26.62
C VAL A 51 44.29 -26.60 -25.37
N LEU A 52 44.73 -27.11 -24.23
CA LEU A 52 44.04 -26.97 -22.95
C LEU A 52 44.02 -25.48 -22.50
N ALA A 53 45.13 -24.77 -22.67
CA ALA A 53 45.22 -23.34 -22.38
C ALA A 53 44.21 -22.51 -23.19
N THR A 54 44.01 -22.88 -24.46
CA THR A 54 43.06 -22.22 -25.35
C THR A 54 41.59 -22.49 -24.90
N LYS A 55 41.31 -23.67 -24.37
CA LYS A 55 39.98 -24.09 -23.98
C LYS A 55 39.58 -23.62 -22.55
N LEU A 56 40.57 -23.54 -21.66
CA LEU A 56 40.35 -23.12 -20.26
C LEU A 56 40.36 -21.60 -20.05
N ASP A 57 40.62 -20.83 -21.11
CA ASP A 57 40.43 -19.37 -21.17
C ASP A 57 40.89 -18.64 -19.89
N GLY A 58 42.19 -18.77 -19.59
CA GLY A 58 42.84 -18.06 -18.48
C GLY A 58 42.71 -18.72 -17.07
N MET A 59 42.17 -19.90 -16.99
CA MET A 59 42.23 -20.67 -15.73
C MET A 59 43.65 -21.24 -15.56
N SER A 60 44.19 -21.21 -14.34
CA SER A 60 45.44 -21.83 -14.03
C SER A 60 45.25 -23.38 -13.92
N PHE A 61 46.07 -24.08 -14.64
CA PHE A 61 46.08 -25.55 -14.61
C PHE A 61 47.50 -26.08 -14.57
N THR A 62 47.65 -27.29 -14.09
CA THR A 62 48.87 -28.05 -14.13
C THR A 62 48.60 -29.41 -14.74
N THR A 63 49.49 -29.86 -15.64
CA THR A 63 49.36 -31.16 -16.27
C THR A 63 50.53 -32.06 -15.88
N GLY A 64 50.31 -33.36 -15.79
CA GLY A 64 51.35 -34.34 -15.51
C GLY A 64 51.00 -35.68 -16.09
N LEU A 65 52.05 -36.47 -16.40
CA LEU A 65 51.88 -37.85 -16.76
C LEU A 65 51.99 -38.70 -15.50
N VAL A 66 51.06 -39.59 -15.30
CA VAL A 66 51.01 -40.48 -14.16
C VAL A 66 50.94 -41.92 -14.64
N THR A 67 51.79 -42.75 -14.09
CA THR A 67 51.71 -44.22 -14.27
C THR A 67 51.12 -44.83 -12.97
N PRO A 68 50.03 -45.57 -13.07
CA PRO A 68 49.43 -46.17 -11.89
C PRO A 68 50.40 -47.16 -11.23
N ARG A 69 50.58 -47.06 -9.92
CA ARG A 69 51.43 -47.94 -9.15
C ARG A 69 50.73 -49.26 -8.74
N ASP A 70 49.38 -49.26 -8.74
CA ASP A 70 48.58 -50.40 -8.29
C ASP A 70 47.88 -51.10 -9.46
N SER A 71 47.89 -52.42 -9.45
CA SER A 71 47.22 -53.30 -10.41
C SER A 71 45.68 -53.23 -10.39
N LEU A 72 45.11 -52.56 -9.41
CA LEU A 72 43.67 -52.35 -9.21
C LEU A 72 43.12 -51.06 -9.77
N TYR A 73 43.95 -50.25 -10.45
CA TYR A 73 43.48 -48.99 -11.02
C TYR A 73 42.48 -49.28 -12.16
N GLN A 74 41.23 -48.98 -11.94
CA GLN A 74 40.23 -49.01 -13.02
C GLN A 74 40.59 -47.88 -14.01
N TRP A 75 40.82 -48.20 -15.29
CA TRP A 75 41.06 -47.28 -16.36
C TRP A 75 39.77 -46.55 -16.71
N VAL A 76 39.31 -45.69 -15.80
CA VAL A 76 38.10 -44.87 -15.92
C VAL A 76 38.51 -43.43 -15.72
N GLU A 77 37.96 -42.55 -16.54
CA GLU A 77 38.03 -41.13 -16.29
C GLU A 77 37.56 -40.83 -14.86
N THR A 78 38.45 -40.24 -14.09
CA THR A 78 38.11 -39.86 -12.71
C THR A 78 38.14 -38.35 -12.58
N VAL A 79 37.09 -37.81 -11.91
CA VAL A 79 36.99 -36.39 -11.56
C VAL A 79 36.97 -36.30 -10.05
N GLU A 80 37.99 -35.71 -9.48
CA GLU A 80 38.07 -35.51 -8.03
C GLU A 80 38.10 -34.02 -7.69
N ARG A 81 37.35 -33.64 -6.69
CA ARG A 81 37.43 -32.28 -6.12
C ARG A 81 38.42 -32.30 -4.95
N LEU A 82 39.49 -31.54 -5.10
CA LEU A 82 40.54 -31.38 -4.10
C LEU A 82 40.59 -29.92 -3.62
N GLY A 83 41.19 -29.70 -2.48
CA GLY A 83 41.40 -28.36 -1.94
C GLY A 83 40.28 -27.88 -1.02
N SER A 84 40.37 -26.60 -0.61
CA SER A 84 39.38 -25.96 0.25
C SER A 84 38.22 -25.40 -0.55
N ASP A 85 37.10 -25.10 0.12
CA ASP A 85 35.93 -24.43 -0.57
C ASP A 85 36.28 -23.08 -1.18
N LEU A 86 37.30 -22.39 -0.67
CA LEU A 86 37.76 -21.10 -1.17
C LEU A 86 38.72 -21.25 -2.38
N HIS A 87 39.41 -22.39 -2.51
CA HIS A 87 40.34 -22.68 -3.61
C HIS A 87 40.14 -24.12 -4.07
N PRO A 88 39.04 -24.45 -4.71
CA PRO A 88 38.79 -25.79 -5.21
C PRO A 88 39.72 -26.09 -6.39
N VAL A 89 40.32 -27.23 -6.36
CA VAL A 89 41.10 -27.81 -7.44
C VAL A 89 40.31 -29.01 -7.97
N ILE A 90 40.02 -29.00 -9.26
CA ILE A 90 39.40 -30.14 -9.93
C ILE A 90 40.50 -30.93 -10.60
N ARG A 91 40.67 -32.17 -10.10
CA ARG A 91 41.61 -33.14 -10.69
C ARG A 91 40.85 -34.03 -11.65
N LEU A 92 41.34 -34.02 -12.91
CA LEU A 92 40.86 -34.86 -13.99
C LEU A 92 41.98 -35.83 -14.33
N VAL A 93 41.68 -37.12 -14.32
CA VAL A 93 42.65 -38.14 -14.75
C VAL A 93 42.07 -38.87 -15.94
N TYR A 94 42.76 -38.86 -17.06
CA TYR A 94 42.30 -39.45 -18.30
C TYR A 94 43.33 -40.43 -18.86
N PRO A 95 42.96 -41.67 -19.20
CA PRO A 95 43.85 -42.67 -19.79
C PRO A 95 44.04 -42.37 -21.27
N TYR A 96 45.22 -41.83 -21.64
CA TYR A 96 45.50 -41.50 -23.04
C TYR A 96 46.25 -42.62 -23.77
N ASN A 97 47.02 -43.43 -23.08
CA ASN A 97 47.75 -44.56 -23.66
C ASN A 97 47.52 -45.84 -22.81
N PRO A 98 46.52 -46.60 -23.18
CA PRO A 98 46.19 -47.81 -22.47
C PRO A 98 47.26 -48.93 -22.61
N LEU A 99 48.02 -48.93 -23.72
CA LEU A 99 49.04 -49.93 -23.95
C LEU A 99 50.29 -49.76 -23.09
N LYS A 100 50.66 -48.51 -22.81
CA LYS A 100 51.79 -48.16 -21.94
C LYS A 100 51.41 -47.85 -20.51
N ARG A 101 50.12 -47.97 -20.19
CA ARG A 101 49.56 -47.61 -18.86
C ARG A 101 49.84 -46.14 -18.47
N GLU A 102 49.74 -45.24 -19.41
CA GLU A 102 50.02 -43.83 -19.21
C GLU A 102 48.69 -43.06 -19.05
N LEU A 103 48.58 -42.29 -17.98
CA LEU A 103 47.45 -41.39 -17.69
C LEU A 103 47.91 -39.95 -17.75
N VAL A 104 47.07 -39.07 -18.24
CA VAL A 104 47.28 -37.63 -18.11
C VAL A 104 46.41 -37.10 -16.95
N GLN A 105 47.04 -36.46 -16.00
CA GLN A 105 46.39 -35.77 -14.92
C GLN A 105 46.34 -34.28 -15.23
N VAL A 106 45.20 -33.66 -15.05
CA VAL A 106 45.02 -32.24 -15.19
C VAL A 106 44.40 -31.70 -13.90
N ASP A 107 45.11 -30.87 -13.21
CA ASP A 107 44.65 -30.17 -12.03
C ASP A 107 44.27 -28.75 -12.41
N VAL A 108 42.95 -28.41 -12.39
CA VAL A 108 42.45 -27.09 -12.74
C VAL A 108 42.08 -26.35 -11.45
N GLN A 109 42.69 -25.20 -11.24
CA GLN A 109 42.36 -24.32 -10.13
C GLN A 109 41.18 -23.45 -10.52
N VAL A 110 40.06 -23.64 -9.86
CA VAL A 110 38.87 -22.83 -10.08
C VAL A 110 38.88 -21.66 -9.10
N MET A 111 39.09 -20.47 -9.61
CA MET A 111 39.07 -19.26 -8.79
C MET A 111 37.62 -18.72 -8.69
N PRO A 112 37.00 -18.68 -7.49
CA PRO A 112 35.61 -18.24 -7.34
C PRO A 112 35.34 -16.84 -7.89
N HIS A 113 36.32 -15.94 -7.82
CA HIS A 113 36.16 -14.56 -8.30
C HIS A 113 36.00 -14.48 -9.83
N THR A 114 36.61 -15.37 -10.60
CA THR A 114 36.46 -15.38 -12.06
C THR A 114 35.04 -15.81 -12.47
N LEU A 115 34.45 -16.74 -11.75
CA LEU A 115 33.06 -17.14 -11.92
C LEU A 115 32.10 -15.99 -11.56
N LEU A 116 32.36 -15.30 -10.45
CA LEU A 116 31.56 -14.12 -10.04
C LEU A 116 31.63 -12.99 -11.08
N LEU A 117 32.81 -12.74 -11.68
CA LEU A 117 32.95 -11.73 -12.72
C LEU A 117 32.19 -12.11 -14.00
N ARG A 118 32.24 -13.38 -14.40
CA ARG A 118 31.50 -13.87 -15.59
C ARG A 118 29.99 -13.87 -15.37
N MET A 119 29.53 -14.15 -14.15
CA MET A 119 28.11 -14.13 -13.78
C MET A 119 27.63 -12.75 -13.30
N GLY A 120 28.51 -11.75 -13.23
CA GLY A 120 28.22 -10.45 -12.63
C GLY A 120 26.99 -9.76 -13.21
N TRP A 121 26.81 -9.78 -14.53
CA TRP A 121 25.63 -9.20 -15.17
C TRP A 121 24.33 -9.93 -14.85
N GLN A 122 24.37 -11.24 -14.69
CA GLN A 122 23.19 -12.05 -14.29
C GLN A 122 22.84 -11.79 -12.83
N LEU A 123 23.85 -11.71 -11.94
CA LEU A 123 23.64 -11.39 -10.54
C LEU A 123 23.11 -9.95 -10.36
N LEU A 124 23.65 -8.99 -11.10
CA LEU A 124 23.17 -7.62 -11.09
C LEU A 124 21.73 -7.55 -11.60
N GLY A 125 21.42 -8.22 -12.70
CA GLY A 125 20.07 -8.28 -13.25
C GLY A 125 19.06 -8.89 -12.29
N SER A 126 19.43 -9.99 -11.62
CA SER A 126 18.56 -10.61 -10.60
C SER A 126 18.36 -9.72 -9.37
N LEU A 127 19.40 -9.01 -8.93
CA LEU A 127 19.30 -8.05 -7.82
C LEU A 127 18.36 -6.89 -8.15
N VAL A 128 18.50 -6.32 -9.35
CA VAL A 128 17.61 -5.24 -9.83
C VAL A 128 16.17 -5.73 -9.91
N LEU A 129 15.95 -6.95 -10.42
CA LEU A 129 14.60 -7.52 -10.50
C LEU A 129 13.98 -7.73 -9.12
N ILE A 130 14.74 -8.26 -8.15
CA ILE A 130 14.28 -8.44 -6.77
C ILE A 130 13.92 -7.10 -6.14
N LEU A 131 14.74 -6.08 -6.35
CA LEU A 131 14.48 -4.73 -5.83
C LEU A 131 13.21 -4.14 -6.43
N LEU A 132 13.01 -4.27 -7.74
CA LEU A 132 11.81 -3.81 -8.43
C LEU A 132 10.56 -4.52 -7.95
N LEU A 133 10.61 -5.84 -7.79
CA LEU A 133 9.51 -6.63 -7.24
C LEU A 133 9.19 -6.24 -5.79
N SER A 134 10.22 -5.98 -4.98
CA SER A 134 10.06 -5.53 -3.59
C SER A 134 9.37 -4.16 -3.52
N VAL A 135 9.76 -3.21 -4.37
CA VAL A 135 9.11 -1.89 -4.47
C VAL A 135 7.66 -2.03 -4.92
N CYS A 136 7.40 -2.86 -5.93
CA CYS A 136 6.04 -3.13 -6.42
C CYS A 136 5.16 -3.74 -5.31
N LEU A 137 5.68 -4.70 -4.56
CA LEU A 137 4.98 -5.33 -3.44
C LEU A 137 4.66 -4.33 -2.32
N LEU A 138 5.61 -3.47 -1.95
CA LEU A 138 5.38 -2.41 -0.97
C LEU A 138 4.30 -1.43 -1.42
N PHE A 139 4.29 -1.07 -2.71
CA PHE A 139 3.26 -0.21 -3.28
C PHE A 139 1.88 -0.89 -3.25
N GLN A 140 1.80 -2.17 -3.61
CA GLN A 140 0.55 -2.95 -3.55
C GLN A 140 0.03 -3.04 -2.11
N ILE A 141 0.89 -3.35 -1.13
CA ILE A 141 0.50 -3.40 0.29
C ILE A 141 -0.08 -2.05 0.75
N LYS A 142 0.59 -0.94 0.44
CA LYS A 142 0.08 0.39 0.77
C LYS A 142 -1.28 0.67 0.13
N THR A 143 -1.48 0.26 -1.10
CA THR A 143 -2.74 0.44 -1.83
C THR A 143 -3.86 -0.39 -1.20
N ILE A 144 -3.60 -1.66 -0.89
CA ILE A 144 -4.57 -2.57 -0.23
C ILE A 144 -4.94 -2.02 1.16
N LEU A 145 -3.96 -1.59 1.96
CA LEU A 145 -4.23 -1.02 3.28
C LEU A 145 -5.07 0.26 3.19
N LYS A 146 -4.82 1.10 2.18
CA LYS A 146 -5.64 2.29 1.92
C LYS A 146 -7.07 1.91 1.53
N GLN A 147 -7.25 0.95 0.63
CA GLN A 147 -8.57 0.45 0.22
C GLN A 147 -9.33 -0.16 1.41
N HIS A 148 -8.68 -1.00 2.20
CA HIS A 148 -9.31 -1.62 3.39
C HIS A 148 -9.80 -0.56 4.37
N ARG A 149 -9.00 0.50 4.60
CA ARG A 149 -9.42 1.61 5.47
C ARG A 149 -10.65 2.36 4.92
N VAL A 150 -10.70 2.58 3.60
CA VAL A 150 -11.86 3.21 2.94
C VAL A 150 -13.10 2.33 3.07
N ASP A 151 -12.95 1.02 2.88
CA ASP A 151 -14.06 0.06 3.03
C ASP A 151 -14.58 -0.02 4.47
N GLU A 152 -13.71 0.01 5.47
CA GLU A 152 -14.12 0.07 6.88
C GLU A 152 -14.89 1.36 7.19
N LEU A 153 -14.40 2.50 6.73
CA LEU A 153 -15.08 3.78 6.87
C LEU A 153 -16.45 3.75 6.19
N ARG A 154 -16.54 3.17 4.98
CA ARG A 154 -17.80 3.02 4.24
C ARG A 154 -18.80 2.13 4.98
N LYS A 155 -18.35 1.00 5.53
CA LYS A 155 -19.21 0.11 6.34
C LYS A 155 -19.70 0.81 7.62
N SER A 156 -18.79 1.47 8.34
CA SER A 156 -19.14 2.25 9.53
C SER A 156 -20.13 3.36 9.20
N PHE A 157 -19.94 4.05 8.08
CA PHE A 157 -20.87 5.06 7.58
C PHE A 157 -22.26 4.52 7.31
N VAL A 158 -22.38 3.41 6.55
CA VAL A 158 -23.69 2.80 6.25
C VAL A 158 -24.43 2.42 7.53
N ASN A 159 -23.73 1.79 8.46
CA ASN A 159 -24.32 1.41 9.74
C ASN A 159 -24.78 2.65 10.54
N THR A 160 -23.94 3.68 10.64
CA THR A 160 -24.29 4.91 11.35
C THR A 160 -25.46 5.63 10.65
N MET A 161 -25.45 5.68 9.31
CA MET A 161 -26.54 6.25 8.52
C MET A 161 -27.88 5.55 8.79
N ILE A 162 -27.88 4.22 8.80
CA ILE A 162 -29.09 3.45 9.12
C ILE A 162 -29.57 3.80 10.53
N HIS A 163 -28.68 3.90 11.51
CA HIS A 163 -29.04 4.28 12.89
C HIS A 163 -29.60 5.72 12.97
N GLU A 164 -28.96 6.67 12.29
CA GLU A 164 -29.39 8.07 12.31
C GLU A 164 -30.68 8.30 11.51
N LEU A 165 -30.96 7.51 10.48
CA LEU A 165 -32.25 7.52 9.77
C LEU A 165 -33.36 6.84 10.57
N LYS A 166 -33.03 5.82 11.37
CA LYS A 166 -34.02 5.10 12.20
C LYS A 166 -34.62 6.00 13.26
N ARG A 167 -33.83 6.96 13.81
CA ARG A 167 -34.31 7.88 14.86
C ARG A 167 -35.48 8.77 14.39
N PRO A 168 -35.35 9.59 13.33
CA PRO A 168 -36.44 10.42 12.83
C PRO A 168 -37.65 9.58 12.40
N VAL A 169 -37.40 8.42 11.78
CA VAL A 169 -38.48 7.50 11.36
C VAL A 169 -39.22 6.95 12.57
N GLN A 170 -38.52 6.64 13.67
CA GLN A 170 -39.18 6.21 14.91
C GLN A 170 -39.94 7.35 15.59
N ALA A 171 -39.40 8.56 15.64
CA ALA A 171 -40.07 9.75 16.15
C ALA A 171 -41.35 10.02 15.34
N LEU A 172 -41.29 10.04 14.02
CA LEU A 172 -42.45 10.17 13.15
C LEU A 172 -43.47 9.07 13.36
N LYS A 173 -43.04 7.80 13.51
CA LYS A 173 -43.95 6.69 13.84
C LYS A 173 -44.69 6.94 15.16
N MET A 174 -43.98 7.47 16.16
CA MET A 174 -44.55 7.78 17.47
C MET A 174 -45.57 8.93 17.34
N CYS A 175 -45.22 10.01 16.61
CA CYS A 175 -46.14 11.11 16.33
C CYS A 175 -47.41 10.65 15.60
N VAL A 176 -47.25 9.82 14.55
CA VAL A 176 -48.43 9.24 13.85
C VAL A 176 -49.24 8.33 14.75
N SER A 177 -48.62 7.60 15.69
CA SER A 177 -49.32 6.78 16.67
C SER A 177 -50.15 7.64 17.62
N PHE A 178 -49.64 8.77 18.09
CA PHE A 178 -50.38 9.74 18.91
C PHE A 178 -51.55 10.35 18.11
N LEU A 179 -51.38 10.73 16.87
CA LEU A 179 -52.46 11.25 16.03
C LEU A 179 -53.57 10.22 15.81
N ASN A 180 -53.28 8.94 15.92
CA ASN A 180 -54.28 7.88 15.77
C ASN A 180 -54.98 7.50 17.09
N ASP A 181 -54.50 7.99 18.25
CA ASP A 181 -55.13 7.77 19.56
C ASP A 181 -56.33 8.70 19.73
N LYS A 182 -57.52 8.09 19.99
CA LYS A 182 -58.77 8.81 20.14
C LYS A 182 -58.78 9.70 21.40
N THR A 183 -57.99 9.38 22.42
CA THR A 183 -57.94 10.13 23.69
C THR A 183 -57.09 11.40 23.53
N MET A 184 -56.04 11.34 22.72
CA MET A 184 -55.17 12.50 22.42
C MET A 184 -55.79 13.51 21.45
N ARG A 185 -56.75 13.06 20.62
CA ARG A 185 -57.45 13.95 19.64
C ARG A 185 -58.32 15.02 20.29
N THR A 186 -58.61 14.89 21.55
CA THR A 186 -59.42 15.86 22.32
C THR A 186 -58.60 17.00 22.93
N ASP A 187 -57.27 16.87 22.94
CA ASP A 187 -56.36 17.91 23.40
C ASP A 187 -55.72 18.63 22.18
N GLU A 188 -56.29 19.78 21.86
CA GLU A 188 -55.87 20.59 20.67
C GLU A 188 -54.42 21.11 20.81
N GLN A 189 -53.97 21.41 22.05
CA GLN A 189 -52.60 21.87 22.29
C GLN A 189 -51.57 20.74 22.11
N ALA A 190 -51.86 19.57 22.66
CA ALA A 190 -51.00 18.39 22.48
C ALA A 190 -50.96 17.96 21.02
N MET A 191 -52.04 18.09 20.27
CA MET A 191 -52.12 17.78 18.87
C MET A 191 -51.25 18.74 18.04
N ASP A 192 -51.31 20.04 18.28
CA ASP A 192 -50.50 21.05 17.61
C ASP A 192 -49.01 20.87 17.89
N GLU A 193 -48.62 20.45 19.11
CA GLU A 193 -47.24 20.15 19.47
C GLU A 193 -46.74 18.94 18.70
N VAL A 194 -47.48 17.83 18.67
CA VAL A 194 -47.14 16.62 17.91
C VAL A 194 -47.02 16.88 16.42
N VAL A 195 -47.91 17.70 15.83
CA VAL A 195 -47.83 18.08 14.42
C VAL A 195 -46.57 18.90 14.15
N ARG A 196 -46.28 19.89 15.01
CA ARG A 196 -45.09 20.73 14.90
C ARG A 196 -43.81 19.94 15.00
N ASP A 197 -43.72 19.02 15.92
CA ASP A 197 -42.59 18.12 16.10
C ASP A 197 -42.42 17.18 14.90
N SER A 198 -43.54 16.67 14.35
CA SER A 198 -43.53 15.84 13.14
C SER A 198 -42.99 16.57 11.93
N VAL A 199 -43.42 17.83 11.72
CA VAL A 199 -42.93 18.67 10.60
C VAL A 199 -41.44 18.99 10.77
N SER A 200 -41.01 19.32 12.00
CA SER A 200 -39.60 19.57 12.30
C SER A 200 -38.73 18.36 12.00
N GLU A 201 -39.18 17.16 12.36
CA GLU A 201 -38.44 15.93 12.13
C GLU A 201 -38.38 15.54 10.65
N LEU A 202 -39.46 15.83 9.87
CA LEU A 202 -39.44 15.69 8.40
C LEU A 202 -38.46 16.67 7.72
N ASP A 203 -38.41 17.90 8.22
CA ASP A 203 -37.44 18.88 7.70
C ASP A 203 -36.01 18.49 7.98
N ASN A 204 -35.73 17.99 9.18
CA ASN A 204 -34.43 17.42 9.58
C ASN A 204 -34.04 16.26 8.67
N LEU A 205 -34.95 15.30 8.43
CA LEU A 205 -34.74 14.17 7.55
C LEU A 205 -34.46 14.62 6.12
N SER A 206 -35.21 15.61 5.63
CA SER A 206 -35.03 16.19 4.28
C SER A 206 -33.68 16.88 4.12
N ALA A 207 -33.25 17.65 5.13
CA ALA A 207 -31.92 18.28 5.15
C ALA A 207 -30.80 17.22 5.15
N TYR A 208 -31.01 16.14 5.87
CA TYR A 208 -30.11 15.02 5.95
C TYR A 208 -29.93 14.30 4.61
N LEU A 209 -31.03 14.02 3.92
CA LEU A 209 -31.02 13.41 2.59
C LEU A 209 -30.37 14.31 1.54
N ARG A 210 -30.55 15.64 1.64
CA ARG A 210 -29.86 16.61 0.78
C ARG A 210 -28.35 16.54 1.00
N LYS A 211 -27.86 16.56 2.26
CA LYS A 211 -26.41 16.41 2.55
C LYS A 211 -25.83 15.15 1.95
N LEU A 212 -26.54 14.02 2.06
CA LEU A 212 -26.12 12.73 1.49
C LEU A 212 -26.02 12.80 -0.04
N ARG A 213 -27.04 13.37 -0.70
CA ARG A 213 -27.09 13.51 -2.16
C ARG A 213 -25.93 14.36 -2.66
N ASP A 214 -25.68 15.52 -2.03
CA ASP A 214 -24.64 16.45 -2.45
C ASP A 214 -23.25 15.81 -2.29
N MET A 215 -23.03 15.01 -1.24
CA MET A 215 -21.76 14.30 -1.03
C MET A 215 -21.53 13.13 -1.99
N THR A 216 -22.59 12.48 -2.47
CA THR A 216 -22.46 11.38 -3.46
C THR A 216 -22.26 11.93 -4.88
N ARG A 217 -22.81 13.11 -5.19
CA ARG A 217 -22.60 13.76 -6.48
C ARG A 217 -21.26 14.47 -6.63
N ALA A 218 -20.66 14.86 -5.52
CA ALA A 218 -19.37 15.57 -5.53
C ALA A 218 -18.20 14.77 -6.14
N ASP A 219 -18.35 13.46 -6.28
CA ASP A 219 -17.34 12.60 -6.93
C ASP A 219 -17.49 12.58 -8.46
N ASP A 220 -18.66 12.96 -9.02
CA ASP A 220 -18.97 12.84 -10.47
C ASP A 220 -19.19 14.17 -11.19
N GLU A 221 -19.64 15.22 -10.50
CA GLU A 221 -19.95 16.52 -11.13
C GLU A 221 -19.62 17.71 -10.21
N GLN A 222 -19.12 18.80 -10.77
CA GLN A 222 -18.92 20.04 -10.03
C GLN A 222 -20.26 20.50 -9.42
N THR A 223 -20.27 20.69 -8.10
CA THR A 223 -21.44 21.25 -7.40
C THR A 223 -21.85 22.58 -8.06
N GLN A 224 -23.03 22.62 -8.68
CA GLN A 224 -23.53 23.82 -9.32
C GLN A 224 -23.88 24.86 -8.27
N LEU A 225 -23.19 26.01 -8.31
CA LEU A 225 -23.44 27.13 -7.41
C LEU A 225 -24.47 28.11 -8.02
N SER A 226 -25.41 28.52 -7.19
CA SER A 226 -26.32 29.65 -7.51
C SER A 226 -25.79 30.92 -6.87
N LEU A 227 -24.75 31.49 -7.47
CA LEU A 227 -24.10 32.69 -6.94
C LEU A 227 -25.03 33.89 -6.97
N SER A 228 -25.11 34.60 -5.86
CA SER A 228 -25.80 35.91 -5.74
C SER A 228 -25.04 36.81 -4.76
N THR A 229 -25.21 38.11 -4.92
CA THR A 229 -24.63 39.07 -3.95
C THR A 229 -25.65 39.37 -2.87
N PHE A 230 -25.27 39.16 -1.62
CA PHE A 230 -26.14 39.36 -0.45
C PHE A 230 -25.34 39.78 0.78
N ASP A 231 -26.03 40.34 1.75
CA ASP A 231 -25.45 40.65 3.06
C ASP A 231 -25.43 39.35 3.92
N LEU A 232 -24.22 38.94 4.34
CA LEU A 232 -24.02 37.71 5.12
C LEU A 232 -24.43 37.90 6.58
N LYS A 233 -24.39 39.12 7.14
CA LYS A 233 -24.70 39.41 8.53
C LYS A 233 -26.10 38.93 8.96
N PRO A 234 -27.21 39.30 8.25
CA PRO A 234 -28.55 38.80 8.59
C PRO A 234 -28.68 37.30 8.54
N VAL A 235 -27.92 36.62 7.66
CA VAL A 235 -27.91 35.15 7.55
C VAL A 235 -27.32 34.55 8.81
N VAL A 236 -26.14 35.02 9.26
CA VAL A 236 -25.51 34.55 10.51
C VAL A 236 -26.45 34.81 11.71
N GLU A 237 -26.97 36.02 11.85
CA GLU A 237 -27.88 36.37 12.96
C GLU A 237 -29.12 35.48 13.00
N LYS A 238 -29.70 35.18 11.81
CA LYS A 238 -30.83 34.25 11.71
C LYS A 238 -30.47 32.84 12.20
N LEU A 239 -29.32 32.32 11.76
CA LEU A 239 -28.85 31.00 12.16
C LEU A 239 -28.60 30.93 13.67
N ILE A 240 -28.03 31.96 14.29
CA ILE A 240 -27.83 32.06 15.73
C ILE A 240 -29.20 32.00 16.48
N ARG A 241 -30.19 32.76 16.00
CA ARG A 241 -31.55 32.72 16.62
C ARG A 241 -32.26 31.39 16.48
N LEU A 242 -31.96 30.61 15.42
CA LEU A 242 -32.55 29.30 15.18
C LEU A 242 -31.79 28.17 15.88
N GLN A 243 -30.62 28.46 16.44
CA GLN A 243 -29.81 27.44 17.11
C GLN A 243 -30.48 27.01 18.42
N HIS A 244 -30.93 25.76 18.49
CA HIS A 244 -31.47 25.17 19.70
C HIS A 244 -30.40 24.51 20.54
N ALA A 245 -30.38 24.77 21.82
CA ALA A 245 -29.50 24.12 22.78
C ALA A 245 -30.15 22.80 23.28
N PRO A 246 -29.64 21.64 22.92
CA PRO A 246 -30.20 20.37 23.38
C PRO A 246 -29.97 20.18 24.91
N GLY A 247 -30.96 19.67 25.61
CA GLY A 247 -30.82 19.16 26.98
C GLY A 247 -30.41 20.18 28.05
N GLY A 248 -30.82 21.46 27.93
CA GLY A 248 -30.53 22.51 28.93
C GLY A 248 -29.07 23.04 28.90
N LYS A 249 -28.33 22.76 27.84
CA LYS A 249 -26.99 23.25 27.60
C LYS A 249 -26.97 24.79 27.44
N GLN A 250 -26.05 25.47 28.08
CA GLN A 250 -25.88 26.91 27.94
C GLN A 250 -25.01 27.22 26.70
N VAL A 251 -25.57 27.94 25.73
CA VAL A 251 -24.85 28.34 24.51
C VAL A 251 -24.84 29.88 24.46
N SER A 252 -23.66 30.44 24.40
CA SER A 252 -23.43 31.88 24.21
C SER A 252 -22.79 32.14 22.83
N PHE A 253 -23.20 33.21 22.17
CA PHE A 253 -22.67 33.61 20.88
C PHE A 253 -22.05 35.01 20.97
N GLU A 254 -20.85 35.15 20.42
CA GLU A 254 -20.17 36.41 20.21
C GLU A 254 -19.94 36.59 18.70
N THR A 255 -20.32 37.75 18.15
CA THR A 255 -20.22 38.03 16.71
C THR A 255 -19.37 39.24 16.43
N HIS A 256 -18.48 39.12 15.47
CA HIS A 256 -17.63 40.18 14.98
C HIS A 256 -17.75 40.29 13.45
N PHE A 257 -18.33 41.42 12.98
CA PHE A 257 -18.52 41.64 11.56
C PHE A 257 -17.82 42.95 11.11
N THR A 258 -17.33 42.96 9.87
CA THR A 258 -16.98 44.25 9.19
C THR A 258 -18.25 45.02 8.82
N ASP A 259 -18.15 46.33 8.70
CA ASP A 259 -19.29 47.23 8.51
C ASP A 259 -20.09 46.93 7.21
N ASN A 260 -19.47 46.46 6.18
CA ASN A 260 -20.11 46.06 4.91
C ASN A 260 -19.74 44.62 4.58
N LEU A 261 -20.68 43.71 4.74
CA LEU A 261 -20.48 42.28 4.54
C LEU A 261 -21.26 41.72 3.34
N LEU A 262 -21.25 42.52 2.24
CA LEU A 262 -21.82 42.09 0.95
C LEU A 262 -20.89 41.10 0.27
N VAL A 263 -21.35 39.88 0.13
CA VAL A 263 -20.58 38.76 -0.41
C VAL A 263 -21.25 38.16 -1.64
N THR A 264 -20.47 37.70 -2.60
CA THR A 264 -20.93 36.98 -3.78
C THR A 264 -20.71 35.49 -3.59
N ALA A 265 -21.74 34.77 -3.20
CA ALA A 265 -21.68 33.33 -2.88
C ALA A 265 -23.06 32.70 -3.12
N ASP A 266 -23.16 31.38 -2.94
CA ASP A 266 -24.47 30.72 -2.85
C ASP A 266 -25.02 30.85 -1.43
N PRO A 267 -26.17 31.56 -1.23
CA PRO A 267 -26.70 31.82 0.12
C PRO A 267 -27.06 30.55 0.90
N VAL A 268 -27.54 29.52 0.19
CA VAL A 268 -27.93 28.25 0.81
C VAL A 268 -26.70 27.51 1.27
N HIS A 269 -25.65 27.48 0.45
CA HIS A 269 -24.39 26.85 0.82
C HIS A 269 -23.68 27.57 1.95
N MET A 270 -23.68 28.92 1.95
CA MET A 270 -23.11 29.69 3.05
C MET A 270 -23.85 29.43 4.37
N ALA A 271 -25.18 29.38 4.34
CA ALA A 271 -25.98 29.03 5.51
C ALA A 271 -25.65 27.60 6.00
N ASN A 272 -25.51 26.64 5.11
CA ASN A 272 -25.14 25.27 5.43
C ASN A 272 -23.73 25.17 6.05
N ILE A 273 -22.75 25.90 5.53
CA ILE A 273 -21.39 25.97 6.08
C ILE A 273 -21.45 26.45 7.53
N ILE A 274 -22.07 27.59 7.77
CA ILE A 274 -22.15 28.23 9.08
C ILE A 274 -22.91 27.35 10.08
N SER A 275 -24.07 26.82 9.69
CA SER A 275 -24.88 25.92 10.52
C SER A 275 -24.10 24.69 10.94
N ASN A 276 -23.39 24.03 10.00
CA ASN A 276 -22.57 22.85 10.34
C ASN A 276 -21.45 23.16 11.34
N LEU A 277 -20.81 24.30 11.23
CA LEU A 277 -19.75 24.69 12.15
C LEU A 277 -20.33 24.99 13.54
N MET A 278 -21.44 25.71 13.63
CA MET A 278 -22.12 26.00 14.88
C MET A 278 -22.68 24.72 15.54
N GLU A 279 -23.32 23.84 14.78
CA GLU A 279 -23.81 22.54 15.25
C GLU A 279 -22.66 21.69 15.83
N ASN A 280 -21.50 21.67 15.18
CA ASN A 280 -20.33 20.97 15.69
C ASN A 280 -19.83 21.59 17.01
N ALA A 281 -19.76 22.91 17.10
CA ALA A 281 -19.35 23.59 18.32
C ALA A 281 -20.27 23.28 19.50
N VAL A 282 -21.59 23.29 19.28
CA VAL A 282 -22.57 22.91 20.31
C VAL A 282 -22.47 21.44 20.66
N LYS A 283 -22.30 20.57 19.67
CA LYS A 283 -22.28 19.13 19.85
C LYS A 283 -21.04 18.64 20.60
N TYR A 284 -19.88 19.17 20.28
CA TYR A 284 -18.59 18.74 20.83
C TYR A 284 -18.11 19.61 21.99
N SER A 285 -19.03 20.05 22.83
CA SER A 285 -18.75 20.84 24.02
C SER A 285 -19.40 20.23 25.27
N GLY A 286 -19.06 20.73 26.44
CA GLY A 286 -19.60 20.31 27.74
C GLY A 286 -21.02 20.81 28.02
N SER A 287 -21.34 21.12 29.27
CA SER A 287 -22.62 21.71 29.70
C SER A 287 -22.81 23.15 29.25
N SER A 288 -21.75 23.84 28.90
CA SER A 288 -21.76 25.19 28.35
C SER A 288 -20.81 25.30 27.18
N VAL A 289 -21.05 26.25 26.28
CA VAL A 289 -20.15 26.58 25.16
C VAL A 289 -20.27 28.05 24.80
N SER A 290 -19.12 28.68 24.54
CA SER A 290 -19.02 30.00 23.95
C SER A 290 -18.56 29.88 22.50
N ILE A 291 -19.38 30.36 21.58
CA ILE A 291 -19.14 30.27 20.13
C ILE A 291 -18.92 31.69 19.61
N ARG A 292 -17.76 31.93 19.00
CA ARG A 292 -17.41 33.19 18.36
C ARG A 292 -17.48 33.03 16.84
N VAL A 293 -18.25 33.90 16.19
CA VAL A 293 -18.38 33.95 14.74
C VAL A 293 -17.82 35.30 14.24
N GLU A 294 -16.73 35.22 13.49
CA GLU A 294 -16.09 36.38 12.87
C GLU A 294 -16.25 36.31 11.37
N CYS A 295 -16.76 37.38 10.76
CA CYS A 295 -16.84 37.51 9.29
C CYS A 295 -16.15 38.82 8.87
N ARG A 296 -15.15 38.68 8.04
CA ARG A 296 -14.35 39.82 7.56
C ARG A 296 -14.29 39.78 6.03
N LEU A 297 -14.57 40.88 5.42
CA LEU A 297 -14.37 41.10 3.98
C LEU A 297 -13.16 42.01 3.79
N HIS A 298 -12.10 41.49 3.18
CA HIS A 298 -10.86 42.24 2.95
C HIS A 298 -10.50 42.19 1.47
N GLY A 299 -10.71 43.30 0.76
CA GLY A 299 -10.51 43.35 -0.67
C GLY A 299 -11.46 42.39 -1.41
N HIS A 300 -10.89 41.40 -2.08
CA HIS A 300 -11.60 40.34 -2.81
C HIS A 300 -11.66 39.02 -2.07
N GLU A 301 -11.60 39.04 -0.74
CA GLU A 301 -11.55 37.82 0.05
C GLU A 301 -12.48 37.89 1.25
N LEU A 302 -13.38 36.94 1.36
CA LEU A 302 -14.21 36.71 2.54
C LEU A 302 -13.50 35.75 3.48
N THR A 303 -13.25 36.17 4.71
CA THR A 303 -12.81 35.27 5.79
C THR A 303 -13.95 35.07 6.78
N LEU A 304 -14.37 33.82 6.93
CA LEU A 304 -15.33 33.36 7.96
C LEU A 304 -14.61 32.50 8.97
N LYS A 305 -14.70 32.86 10.23
CA LYS A 305 -14.08 32.12 11.33
C LYS A 305 -15.08 31.79 12.40
N VAL A 306 -15.16 30.51 12.76
CA VAL A 306 -15.99 30.01 13.86
C VAL A 306 -15.09 29.35 14.87
N SER A 307 -15.13 29.85 16.10
CA SER A 307 -14.31 29.39 17.23
C SER A 307 -15.22 28.96 18.38
N ASP A 308 -14.90 27.83 19.02
CA ASP A 308 -15.57 27.32 20.19
C ASP A 308 -14.56 27.03 21.32
N ASP A 309 -15.02 26.97 22.53
CA ASP A 309 -14.29 26.55 23.73
C ASP A 309 -14.60 25.10 24.15
N GLY A 310 -14.96 24.25 23.19
CA GLY A 310 -15.32 22.86 23.39
C GLY A 310 -14.16 21.93 23.75
N ILE A 311 -14.38 20.62 23.56
CA ILE A 311 -13.42 19.57 23.95
C ILE A 311 -12.08 19.62 23.17
N GLY A 312 -12.07 20.24 21.99
CA GLY A 312 -10.93 20.27 21.10
C GLY A 312 -10.64 18.94 20.41
N ILE A 313 -9.65 18.96 19.49
CA ILE A 313 -9.28 17.86 18.61
C ILE A 313 -7.79 17.55 18.76
N PRO A 314 -7.38 16.28 18.98
CA PRO A 314 -5.98 15.90 19.05
C PRO A 314 -5.23 16.24 17.73
N VAL A 315 -3.98 16.68 17.84
CA VAL A 315 -3.16 17.03 16.67
C VAL A 315 -3.07 15.89 15.66
N SER A 316 -2.99 14.64 16.14
CA SER A 316 -2.93 13.44 15.28
C SER A 316 -4.20 13.21 14.44
N GLU A 317 -5.32 13.83 14.81
CA GLU A 317 -6.61 13.68 14.15
C GLU A 317 -7.00 14.87 13.27
N GLN A 318 -6.40 16.06 13.48
CA GLN A 318 -6.76 17.30 12.78
C GLN A 318 -6.66 17.19 11.25
N GLY A 319 -5.66 16.44 10.74
CA GLY A 319 -5.52 16.21 9.30
C GLY A 319 -6.63 15.34 8.69
N ARG A 320 -7.43 14.65 9.52
CA ARG A 320 -8.43 13.67 9.10
C ARG A 320 -9.87 14.09 9.34
N VAL A 321 -10.10 15.16 10.11
CA VAL A 321 -11.47 15.59 10.48
C VAL A 321 -12.30 16.06 9.28
N PHE A 322 -11.64 16.35 8.17
CA PHE A 322 -12.30 16.68 6.90
C PHE A 322 -12.51 15.47 5.98
N ASP A 323 -12.02 14.28 6.38
CA ASP A 323 -12.28 13.06 5.61
C ASP A 323 -13.75 12.66 5.73
N LYS A 324 -14.34 12.23 4.61
CA LYS A 324 -15.72 11.72 4.61
C LYS A 324 -15.84 10.58 5.62
N PHE A 325 -16.89 10.63 6.46
CA PHE A 325 -17.24 9.60 7.46
C PHE A 325 -16.27 9.48 8.65
N TYR A 326 -15.30 10.37 8.76
CA TYR A 326 -14.38 10.36 9.87
C TYR A 326 -15.09 10.85 11.17
N ARG A 327 -14.85 10.12 12.26
CA ARG A 327 -15.24 10.53 13.62
C ARG A 327 -14.06 10.27 14.54
N SER A 328 -13.79 11.22 15.44
CA SER A 328 -12.73 11.06 16.44
C SER A 328 -12.99 9.82 17.30
N SER A 329 -11.94 9.04 17.56
CA SER A 329 -11.97 7.91 18.49
C SER A 329 -11.96 8.34 19.96
N ASN A 330 -11.56 9.58 20.23
CA ASN A 330 -11.38 10.16 21.56
C ASN A 330 -12.60 10.94 22.08
N LEU A 331 -13.78 10.71 21.49
CA LEU A 331 -15.00 11.35 21.99
C LEU A 331 -15.35 10.82 23.39
N PRO A 332 -15.64 11.70 24.37
CA PRO A 332 -16.06 11.31 25.71
C PRO A 332 -17.34 10.45 25.70
N ASP A 333 -18.21 10.74 24.75
CA ASP A 333 -19.45 10.02 24.54
C ASP A 333 -19.55 9.55 23.08
N ARG A 334 -19.46 8.25 22.86
CA ARG A 334 -19.63 7.62 21.54
C ARG A 334 -21.09 7.61 21.07
N SER A 335 -22.04 7.89 21.97
CA SER A 335 -23.46 7.95 21.63
C SER A 335 -23.87 9.28 20.99
N LEU A 336 -22.97 10.28 20.95
CA LEU A 336 -23.26 11.56 20.29
C LEU A 336 -23.68 11.32 18.83
N PRO A 337 -24.87 11.80 18.44
CA PRO A 337 -25.43 11.54 17.12
C PRO A 337 -24.55 12.16 16.01
N GLY A 338 -24.46 11.49 14.86
CA GLY A 338 -23.84 12.06 13.65
C GLY A 338 -22.95 11.12 12.86
N ILE A 339 -22.95 11.30 11.54
CA ILE A 339 -22.35 10.40 10.56
C ILE A 339 -20.88 10.75 10.23
N GLY A 340 -20.34 11.86 10.74
CA GLY A 340 -19.02 12.34 10.34
C GLY A 340 -19.01 13.02 8.95
N LEU A 341 -20.11 13.64 8.56
CA LEU A 341 -20.23 14.37 7.30
C LEU A 341 -20.11 15.89 7.45
N GLY A 342 -20.25 16.46 8.66
CA GLY A 342 -20.32 17.91 8.85
C GLY A 342 -19.13 18.69 8.27
N LEU A 343 -17.91 18.38 8.73
CA LEU A 343 -16.70 19.07 8.27
C LEU A 343 -16.32 18.72 6.83
N SER A 344 -16.53 17.47 6.40
CA SER A 344 -16.28 17.09 5.00
C SER A 344 -17.24 17.78 4.03
N TYR A 345 -18.50 18.02 4.46
CA TYR A 345 -19.47 18.79 3.70
C TYR A 345 -19.10 20.28 3.66
N VAL A 346 -18.64 20.86 4.78
CA VAL A 346 -18.10 22.22 4.83
C VAL A 346 -16.95 22.35 3.82
N LYS A 347 -15.98 21.44 3.85
CA LYS A 347 -14.86 21.45 2.91
C LYS A 347 -15.32 21.39 1.45
N LEU A 348 -16.26 20.50 1.13
CA LEU A 348 -16.85 20.38 -0.20
C LEU A 348 -17.45 21.70 -0.68
N LEU A 349 -18.29 22.34 0.15
CA LEU A 349 -18.96 23.59 -0.22
C LEU A 349 -17.97 24.76 -0.38
N VAL A 350 -16.94 24.81 0.49
CA VAL A 350 -15.87 25.81 0.41
C VAL A 350 -15.05 25.63 -0.88
N GLU A 351 -14.66 24.40 -1.20
CA GLU A 351 -13.92 24.08 -2.43
C GLU A 351 -14.75 24.38 -3.68
N ALA A 352 -16.08 24.15 -3.65
CA ALA A 352 -16.98 24.55 -4.73
C ALA A 352 -16.94 26.08 -4.96
N HIS A 353 -16.80 26.88 -3.90
CA HIS A 353 -16.61 28.34 -3.98
C HIS A 353 -15.15 28.74 -4.28
N ARG A 354 -14.27 27.80 -4.65
CA ARG A 354 -12.82 28.00 -4.86
C ARG A 354 -12.11 28.54 -3.63
N GLY A 355 -12.68 28.30 -2.45
CA GLY A 355 -12.14 28.72 -1.16
C GLY A 355 -11.22 27.68 -0.54
N THR A 356 -10.70 28.03 0.63
CA THR A 356 -9.88 27.14 1.46
C THR A 356 -10.43 27.08 2.88
N VAL A 357 -10.24 25.93 3.54
CA VAL A 357 -10.65 25.73 4.93
C VAL A 357 -9.44 25.31 5.77
N PHE A 358 -9.30 25.95 6.92
CA PHE A 358 -8.24 25.70 7.88
C PHE A 358 -8.83 25.37 9.26
N LEU A 359 -8.19 24.45 10.00
CA LEU A 359 -8.62 24.10 11.34
C LEU A 359 -7.44 24.17 12.29
N THR A 360 -7.66 24.84 13.42
CA THR A 360 -6.74 24.90 14.55
C THR A 360 -7.50 24.45 15.80
N SER A 361 -6.95 23.49 16.55
CA SER A 361 -7.61 22.98 17.74
C SER A 361 -6.61 22.52 18.79
N GLN A 362 -7.00 22.63 20.04
CA GLN A 362 -6.25 22.11 21.17
C GLN A 362 -7.21 21.45 22.16
N ILE A 363 -6.85 20.25 22.60
CA ILE A 363 -7.66 19.51 23.61
C ILE A 363 -7.88 20.39 24.83
N GLY A 364 -9.16 20.50 25.25
CA GLY A 364 -9.59 21.29 26.41
C GLY A 364 -9.57 22.79 26.21
N ARG A 365 -9.25 23.29 25.00
CA ARG A 365 -9.29 24.73 24.67
C ARG A 365 -10.25 25.07 23.53
N GLY A 366 -10.79 24.05 22.86
CA GLY A 366 -11.75 24.20 21.80
C GLY A 366 -11.14 24.12 20.39
N THR A 367 -11.95 24.50 19.41
CA THR A 367 -11.64 24.43 18.00
C THR A 367 -11.94 25.74 17.28
N THR A 368 -11.11 26.09 16.34
CA THR A 368 -11.31 27.21 15.42
C THR A 368 -11.26 26.68 14.00
N VAL A 369 -12.30 26.94 13.23
CA VAL A 369 -12.36 26.67 11.79
C VAL A 369 -12.39 28.01 11.06
N GLU A 370 -11.44 28.21 10.17
CA GLU A 370 -11.29 29.41 9.35
C GLU A 370 -11.49 29.03 7.89
N ILE A 371 -12.35 29.79 7.21
CA ILE A 371 -12.72 29.59 5.81
C ILE A 371 -12.43 30.88 5.06
N THR A 372 -11.80 30.74 3.92
CA THR A 372 -11.48 31.83 3.01
C THR A 372 -12.12 31.57 1.66
N ILE A 373 -12.91 32.54 1.16
CA ILE A 373 -13.62 32.45 -0.12
C ILE A 373 -13.27 33.67 -0.97
N PRO A 374 -12.77 33.49 -2.22
CA PRO A 374 -12.56 34.58 -3.17
C PRO A 374 -13.91 35.27 -3.53
N GLN A 375 -13.88 36.57 -3.68
CA GLN A 375 -15.04 37.39 -4.00
C GLN A 375 -14.97 38.05 -5.39
#